data_f08f1a159ab4a7492b8a82d966e97a5e
#
_entry.id   f08f1a159ab4a7492b8a82d966e97a5e
#
_cell.length_a   1.000
_cell.length_b   1.000
_cell.length_c   1.000
_cell.angle_alpha   90.00
_cell.angle_beta   90.00
_cell.angle_gamma   90.00
#
_symmetry.space_group_name_H-M   'P 1'
#
loop_
_entity.id
_entity.type
_entity.pdbx_description
1 polymer ?
#
loop_
_entity_poly.entity_id
_entity_poly.type
_entity_poly.pdbx_seq_one_letter_code
_entity_poly.pdbx_strand_id
1 'polypeptide(L)'
;MENKTKLSVRDMAYIAMFAVVMAVCSWISVPYVVPFTLQTFGVFLAVGVLGGKRGTLAVLIYILLGCVGLPVFAGFSGGLGVILGSTGGYIVGFLVTALVMWAMEKLPGNKTVISVVSMLLGLLVCYAFGTVWFVVVYARTTGPVGLWTALGWCVFPYIIPDLVKIALALVLQKRLKAAIRLA
;
A
#
# COMPACT_ATOMS: atom_id res chain seq x y z
N MET A 1 -0.49 -13.77 -31.54
CA MET A 1 -1.08 -14.55 -30.42
C MET A 1 -0.29 -14.18 -29.17
N GLU A 2 -0.90 -13.35 -28.31
CA GLU A 2 -0.28 -12.85 -27.10
C GLU A 2 -0.16 -14.01 -26.10
N ASN A 3 1.07 -14.43 -25.85
CA ASN A 3 1.36 -15.49 -24.88
C ASN A 3 1.00 -14.95 -23.50
N LYS A 4 -0.23 -15.19 -23.04
CA LYS A 4 -0.65 -14.87 -21.66
C LYS A 4 0.27 -15.66 -20.74
N THR A 5 1.34 -15.02 -20.26
CA THR A 5 2.27 -15.61 -19.30
C THR A 5 1.47 -16.00 -18.06
N LYS A 6 1.22 -17.31 -17.94
CA LYS A 6 0.61 -17.91 -16.74
C LYS A 6 1.54 -17.61 -15.57
N LEU A 7 0.98 -17.23 -14.42
CA LEU A 7 1.76 -17.07 -13.19
C LEU A 7 2.43 -18.42 -12.88
N SER A 8 3.73 -18.40 -12.69
CA SER A 8 4.48 -19.58 -12.27
C SER A 8 4.23 -19.88 -10.80
N VAL A 9 4.46 -21.10 -10.34
CA VAL A 9 4.39 -21.46 -8.91
C VAL A 9 5.30 -20.56 -8.08
N ARG A 10 6.47 -20.19 -8.63
CA ARG A 10 7.41 -19.27 -7.99
C ARG A 10 6.81 -17.85 -7.84
N ASP A 11 6.11 -17.35 -8.87
CA ASP A 11 5.44 -16.06 -8.79
C ASP A 11 4.38 -16.06 -7.70
N MET A 12 3.57 -17.12 -7.62
CA MET A 12 2.57 -17.29 -6.57
C MET A 12 3.18 -17.31 -5.17
N ALA A 13 4.30 -18.00 -5.00
CA ALA A 13 5.02 -18.00 -3.72
C ALA A 13 5.52 -16.61 -3.32
N TYR A 14 6.08 -15.84 -4.26
CA TYR A 14 6.52 -14.47 -3.98
C TYR A 14 5.34 -13.54 -3.68
N ILE A 15 4.22 -13.66 -4.40
CA ILE A 15 3.01 -12.88 -4.16
C ILE A 15 2.51 -13.14 -2.74
N ALA A 16 2.40 -14.41 -2.33
CA ALA A 16 1.97 -14.79 -0.98
C ALA A 16 2.95 -14.26 0.09
N MET A 17 4.25 -14.40 -0.13
CA MET A 17 5.29 -13.92 0.78
C MET A 17 5.17 -12.39 0.99
N PHE A 18 4.98 -11.61 -0.07
CA PHE A 18 4.85 -10.16 0.06
C PHE A 18 3.51 -9.74 0.69
N ALA A 19 2.43 -10.51 0.53
CA ALA A 19 1.21 -10.30 1.28
C ALA A 19 1.45 -10.48 2.80
N VAL A 20 2.22 -11.49 3.21
CA VAL A 20 2.65 -11.67 4.61
C VAL A 20 3.57 -10.54 5.07
N VAL A 21 4.53 -10.09 4.25
CA VAL A 21 5.39 -8.94 4.58
C VAL A 21 4.55 -7.70 4.86
N MET A 22 3.50 -7.44 4.06
CA MET A 22 2.59 -6.32 4.31
C MET A 22 1.83 -6.49 5.64
N ALA A 23 1.39 -7.69 6.00
CA ALA A 23 0.76 -7.96 7.29
C ALA A 23 1.73 -7.68 8.45
N VAL A 24 2.97 -8.16 8.37
CA VAL A 24 4.01 -7.86 9.39
C VAL A 24 4.26 -6.35 9.50
N CYS A 25 4.35 -5.65 8.36
CA CYS A 25 4.50 -4.20 8.33
C CYS A 25 3.31 -3.47 8.96
N SER A 26 2.10 -4.03 8.89
CA SER A 26 0.91 -3.46 9.51
C SER A 26 0.91 -3.58 11.03
N TRP A 27 1.48 -4.65 11.57
CA TRP A 27 1.58 -4.89 13.01
C TRP A 27 2.58 -3.95 13.69
N ILE A 28 3.57 -3.46 12.93
CA ILE A 28 4.45 -2.39 13.41
C ILE A 28 3.67 -1.08 13.29
N SER A 29 2.89 -0.79 14.30
CA SER A 29 1.96 0.33 14.32
C SER A 29 2.01 1.11 15.62
N VAL A 30 1.88 2.45 15.51
CA VAL A 30 1.67 3.34 16.65
C VAL A 30 0.22 3.81 16.61
N PRO A 31 -0.54 3.64 17.69
CA PRO A 31 -1.93 4.08 17.76
C PRO A 31 -2.03 5.60 17.58
N TYR A 32 -2.86 6.03 16.65
CA TYR A 32 -3.24 7.42 16.40
C TYR A 32 -4.63 7.47 15.76
N VAL A 33 -5.16 8.64 15.42
CA VAL A 33 -6.48 8.76 14.74
C VAL A 33 -6.53 7.91 13.47
N VAL A 34 -5.51 7.99 12.64
CA VAL A 34 -5.17 6.99 11.64
C VAL A 34 -3.91 6.28 12.14
N PRO A 35 -3.87 4.95 12.34
CA PRO A 35 -2.70 4.27 12.86
C PRO A 35 -1.45 4.54 12.03
N PHE A 36 -0.38 4.90 12.69
CA PHE A 36 0.92 5.06 12.06
C PHE A 36 1.57 3.69 11.86
N THR A 37 1.69 3.21 10.64
CA THR A 37 2.15 1.85 10.33
C THR A 37 3.28 1.83 9.31
N LEU A 38 3.94 0.69 9.14
CA LEU A 38 4.85 0.43 8.02
C LEU A 38 4.13 -0.14 6.78
N GLN A 39 2.79 -0.13 6.73
CA GLN A 39 2.03 -0.70 5.60
C GLN A 39 2.41 -0.08 4.25
N THR A 40 2.50 1.25 4.17
CA THR A 40 2.89 1.96 2.94
C THR A 40 4.26 1.50 2.42
N PHE A 41 5.23 1.28 3.32
CA PHE A 41 6.52 0.69 2.97
C PHE A 41 6.36 -0.72 2.38
N GLY A 42 5.54 -1.56 3.00
CA GLY A 42 5.25 -2.92 2.49
C GLY A 42 4.66 -2.89 1.09
N VAL A 43 3.73 -1.98 0.81
CA VAL A 43 3.11 -1.79 -0.51
C VAL A 43 4.15 -1.35 -1.55
N PHE A 44 4.95 -0.31 -1.24
CA PHE A 44 6.01 0.17 -2.13
C PHE A 44 7.04 -0.91 -2.43
N LEU A 45 7.42 -1.68 -1.41
CA LEU A 45 8.38 -2.77 -1.56
C LEU A 45 7.81 -3.89 -2.42
N ALA A 46 6.57 -4.32 -2.18
CA ALA A 46 5.92 -5.38 -2.94
C ALA A 46 5.84 -5.03 -4.43
N VAL A 47 5.31 -3.85 -4.77
CA VAL A 47 5.19 -3.41 -6.16
C VAL A 47 6.58 -3.13 -6.77
N GLY A 48 7.46 -2.50 -6.00
CA GLY A 48 8.81 -2.19 -6.42
C GLY A 48 9.64 -3.42 -6.76
N VAL A 49 9.52 -4.50 -6.00
CA VAL A 49 10.31 -5.74 -6.17
C VAL A 49 9.67 -6.67 -7.20
N LEU A 50 8.38 -6.96 -7.05
CA LEU A 50 7.67 -7.94 -7.90
C LEU A 50 7.26 -7.39 -9.26
N GLY A 51 7.35 -6.07 -9.45
CA GLY A 51 6.76 -5.37 -10.60
C GLY A 51 5.26 -5.14 -10.43
N GLY A 52 4.70 -4.30 -11.30
CA GLY A 52 3.34 -3.78 -11.15
C GLY A 52 2.27 -4.86 -11.04
N LYS A 53 2.23 -5.81 -11.98
CA LYS A 53 1.20 -6.85 -12.02
C LYS A 53 1.21 -7.75 -10.77
N ARG A 54 2.39 -8.31 -10.43
CA ARG A 54 2.52 -9.25 -9.30
C ARG A 54 2.41 -8.52 -7.96
N GLY A 55 2.98 -7.32 -7.86
CA GLY A 55 2.87 -6.46 -6.67
C GLY A 55 1.43 -6.05 -6.38
N THR A 56 0.67 -5.65 -7.40
CA THR A 56 -0.76 -5.33 -7.25
C THR A 56 -1.57 -6.56 -6.80
N LEU A 57 -1.25 -7.75 -7.32
CA LEU A 57 -1.88 -9.00 -6.83
C LEU A 57 -1.54 -9.29 -5.37
N ALA A 58 -0.30 -9.04 -4.93
CA ALA A 58 0.07 -9.20 -3.53
C ALA A 58 -0.72 -8.25 -2.62
N VAL A 59 -0.88 -6.98 -3.01
CA VAL A 59 -1.70 -6.00 -2.28
C VAL A 59 -3.16 -6.43 -2.25
N LEU A 60 -3.70 -6.90 -3.37
CA LEU A 60 -5.09 -7.37 -3.44
C LEU A 60 -5.31 -8.57 -2.51
N ILE A 61 -4.42 -9.58 -2.53
CA ILE A 61 -4.50 -10.75 -1.64
C ILE A 61 -4.41 -10.31 -0.18
N TYR A 62 -3.49 -9.42 0.18
CA TYR A 62 -3.38 -8.87 1.53
C TYR A 62 -4.71 -8.25 2.00
N ILE A 63 -5.34 -7.42 1.16
CA ILE A 63 -6.64 -6.80 1.49
C ILE A 63 -7.73 -7.87 1.64
N LEU A 64 -7.80 -8.85 0.72
CA LEU A 64 -8.79 -9.92 0.78
C LEU A 64 -8.63 -10.78 2.04
N LEU A 65 -7.41 -11.11 2.45
CA LEU A 65 -7.15 -11.81 3.70
C LEU A 65 -7.68 -11.02 4.91
N GLY A 66 -7.47 -9.71 4.93
CA GLY A 66 -8.04 -8.85 5.94
C GLY A 66 -9.57 -8.78 5.90
N CYS A 67 -10.19 -8.73 4.70
CA CYS A 67 -11.64 -8.73 4.54
C CYS A 67 -12.31 -9.98 5.10
N VAL A 68 -11.70 -11.16 4.93
CA VAL A 68 -12.24 -12.43 5.49
C VAL A 68 -12.03 -12.58 7.00
N GLY A 69 -11.42 -11.56 7.65
CA GLY A 69 -11.28 -11.51 9.09
C GLY A 69 -9.93 -11.93 9.66
N LEU A 70 -8.94 -12.22 8.81
CA LEU A 70 -7.58 -12.47 9.30
C LEU A 70 -7.00 -11.17 9.90
N PRO A 71 -6.26 -11.25 11.03
CA PRO A 71 -5.75 -10.09 11.76
C PRO A 71 -4.50 -9.49 11.09
N VAL A 72 -4.63 -9.12 9.80
CA VAL A 72 -3.52 -8.65 8.96
C VAL A 72 -3.43 -7.12 8.87
N PHE A 73 -4.39 -6.38 9.45
CA PHE A 73 -4.37 -4.92 9.48
C PHE A 73 -3.76 -4.37 10.77
N ALA A 74 -3.60 -3.05 10.86
CA ALA A 74 -3.02 -2.37 12.00
C ALA A 74 -3.70 -2.77 13.32
N GLY A 75 -2.90 -2.96 14.38
CA GLY A 75 -3.39 -3.39 15.67
C GLY A 75 -3.96 -4.82 15.68
N PHE A 76 -3.46 -5.71 14.81
CA PHE A 76 -3.94 -7.09 14.66
C PHE A 76 -5.44 -7.17 14.35
N SER A 77 -5.97 -6.18 13.64
CA SER A 77 -7.38 -6.12 13.27
C SER A 77 -7.65 -6.78 11.91
N GLY A 78 -8.91 -7.07 11.65
CA GLY A 78 -9.39 -7.65 10.39
C GLY A 78 -10.91 -7.59 10.31
N GLY A 79 -11.45 -8.03 9.19
CA GLY A 79 -12.87 -8.04 8.89
C GLY A 79 -13.34 -6.83 8.09
N LEU A 80 -14.50 -6.96 7.47
CA LEU A 80 -15.12 -5.90 6.67
C LEU A 80 -15.37 -4.60 7.47
N GLY A 81 -15.59 -4.71 8.79
CA GLY A 81 -15.75 -3.53 9.65
C GLY A 81 -14.56 -2.58 9.64
N VAL A 82 -13.33 -3.09 9.50
CA VAL A 82 -12.12 -2.26 9.37
C VAL A 82 -12.11 -1.53 8.01
N ILE A 83 -12.45 -2.24 6.94
CA ILE A 83 -12.50 -1.66 5.58
C ILE A 83 -13.61 -0.61 5.47
N LEU A 84 -14.75 -0.84 6.11
CA LEU A 84 -15.86 0.11 6.10
C LEU A 84 -15.71 1.22 7.14
N GLY A 85 -14.74 1.11 8.03
CA GLY A 85 -14.39 2.11 9.04
C GLY A 85 -13.70 3.34 8.45
N SER A 86 -13.43 4.33 9.32
CA SER A 86 -12.84 5.61 8.92
C SER A 86 -11.46 5.48 8.26
N THR A 87 -10.67 4.48 8.63
CA THR A 87 -9.33 4.23 8.08
C THR A 87 -9.33 3.33 6.84
N GLY A 88 -10.47 2.71 6.51
CA GLY A 88 -10.58 1.75 5.40
C GLY A 88 -10.22 2.33 4.04
N GLY A 89 -10.47 3.63 3.83
CA GLY A 89 -10.09 4.32 2.62
C GLY A 89 -8.58 4.28 2.34
N TYR A 90 -7.73 4.27 3.37
CA TYR A 90 -6.28 4.12 3.19
C TYR A 90 -5.91 2.71 2.77
N ILE A 91 -6.61 1.69 3.32
CA ILE A 91 -6.39 0.29 2.93
C ILE A 91 -6.76 0.07 1.46
N VAL A 92 -7.90 0.59 1.03
CA VAL A 92 -8.29 0.59 -0.40
C VAL A 92 -7.33 1.45 -1.22
N GLY A 93 -6.87 2.58 -0.67
CA GLY A 93 -5.87 3.46 -1.24
C GLY A 93 -4.54 2.76 -1.56
N PHE A 94 -4.15 1.72 -0.80
CA PHE A 94 -2.97 0.91 -1.13
C PHE A 94 -3.12 0.17 -2.47
N LEU A 95 -4.33 -0.32 -2.78
CA LEU A 95 -4.58 -0.93 -4.08
C LEU A 95 -4.49 0.11 -5.21
N VAL A 96 -5.04 1.31 -5.00
CA VAL A 96 -4.93 2.40 -5.97
C VAL A 96 -3.47 2.81 -6.16
N THR A 97 -2.70 2.92 -5.07
CA THR A 97 -1.25 3.15 -5.12
C THR A 97 -0.54 2.10 -5.98
N ALA A 98 -0.84 0.83 -5.77
CA ALA A 98 -0.23 -0.26 -6.53
C ALA A 98 -0.59 -0.18 -8.02
N LEU A 99 -1.83 0.20 -8.36
CA LEU A 99 -2.27 0.41 -9.73
C LEU A 99 -1.56 1.60 -10.40
N VAL A 100 -1.40 2.71 -9.70
CA VAL A 100 -0.64 3.89 -10.16
C VAL A 100 0.81 3.49 -10.46
N MET A 101 1.47 2.80 -9.53
CA MET A 101 2.84 2.31 -9.72
C MET A 101 2.94 1.35 -10.92
N TRP A 102 1.96 0.46 -11.08
CA TRP A 102 1.91 -0.46 -12.22
C TRP A 102 1.71 0.27 -13.56
N ALA A 103 0.84 1.26 -13.62
CA ALA A 103 0.64 2.06 -14.81
C ALA A 103 1.94 2.79 -15.21
N MET A 104 2.62 3.37 -14.23
CA MET A 104 3.87 4.12 -14.46
C MET A 104 5.08 3.22 -14.80
N GLU A 105 5.09 1.96 -14.38
CA GLU A 105 6.16 1.01 -14.73
C GLU A 105 6.35 0.85 -16.23
N LYS A 106 5.27 1.06 -17.01
CA LYS A 106 5.26 0.94 -18.47
C LYS A 106 5.89 2.13 -19.19
N LEU A 107 6.13 3.23 -18.48
CA LEU A 107 6.70 4.43 -19.08
C LEU A 107 8.17 4.20 -19.49
N PRO A 108 8.58 4.75 -20.64
CA PRO A 108 9.99 4.73 -21.05
C PRO A 108 10.80 5.67 -20.15
N GLY A 109 12.07 5.32 -19.90
CA GLY A 109 12.99 6.18 -19.17
C GLY A 109 13.77 5.47 -18.07
N ASN A 110 14.39 6.27 -17.20
CA ASN A 110 15.19 5.77 -16.09
C ASN A 110 14.32 5.07 -15.05
N LYS A 111 14.51 3.75 -14.89
CA LYS A 111 13.70 2.92 -13.98
C LYS A 111 13.74 3.39 -12.52
N THR A 112 14.84 3.96 -12.07
CA THR A 112 14.95 4.50 -10.70
C THR A 112 14.08 5.75 -10.53
N VAL A 113 14.14 6.67 -11.50
CA VAL A 113 13.32 7.88 -11.47
C VAL A 113 11.84 7.53 -11.55
N ILE A 114 11.47 6.61 -12.45
CA ILE A 114 10.08 6.13 -12.57
C ILE A 114 9.61 5.52 -11.25
N SER A 115 10.44 4.70 -10.58
CA SER A 115 10.08 4.13 -9.27
C SER A 115 9.87 5.22 -8.21
N VAL A 116 10.75 6.22 -8.12
CA VAL A 116 10.60 7.33 -7.16
C VAL A 116 9.30 8.09 -7.42
N VAL A 117 9.10 8.52 -8.66
CA VAL A 117 7.91 9.33 -9.03
C VAL A 117 6.63 8.54 -8.86
N SER A 118 6.63 7.24 -9.19
CA SER A 118 5.45 6.39 -9.02
C SER A 118 5.09 6.16 -7.56
N MET A 119 6.06 6.01 -6.66
CA MET A 119 5.83 5.90 -5.22
C MET A 119 5.27 7.21 -4.65
N LEU A 120 5.83 8.35 -5.04
CA LEU A 120 5.35 9.67 -4.61
C LEU A 120 3.92 9.95 -5.10
N LEU A 121 3.63 9.70 -6.37
CA LEU A 121 2.28 9.86 -6.91
C LEU A 121 1.30 8.88 -6.27
N GLY A 122 1.71 7.62 -6.08
CA GLY A 122 0.92 6.62 -5.38
C GLY A 122 0.59 7.04 -3.95
N LEU A 123 1.56 7.61 -3.22
CA LEU A 123 1.35 8.15 -1.87
C LEU A 123 0.36 9.31 -1.88
N LEU A 124 0.49 10.25 -2.79
CA LEU A 124 -0.43 11.39 -2.91
C LEU A 124 -1.87 10.94 -3.20
N VAL A 125 -2.03 9.97 -4.11
CA VAL A 125 -3.36 9.40 -4.41
C VAL A 125 -3.92 8.65 -3.21
N CYS A 126 -3.09 7.92 -2.46
CA CYS A 126 -3.49 7.24 -1.22
C CYS A 126 -3.97 8.26 -0.17
N TYR A 127 -3.22 9.35 0.02
CA TYR A 127 -3.63 10.42 0.93
C TYR A 127 -4.94 11.08 0.50
N ALA A 128 -5.09 11.42 -0.77
CA ALA A 128 -6.32 12.04 -1.29
C ALA A 128 -7.52 11.13 -1.08
N PHE A 129 -7.43 9.87 -1.54
CA PHE A 129 -8.52 8.91 -1.43
C PHE A 129 -8.84 8.58 0.04
N GLY A 130 -7.81 8.29 0.85
CA GLY A 130 -7.97 7.94 2.25
C GLY A 130 -8.57 9.09 3.08
N THR A 131 -8.14 10.32 2.83
CA THR A 131 -8.66 11.50 3.56
C THR A 131 -10.11 11.81 3.18
N VAL A 132 -10.46 11.73 1.89
CA VAL A 132 -11.86 11.90 1.46
C VAL A 132 -12.74 10.84 2.11
N TRP A 133 -12.32 9.58 2.08
CA TRP A 133 -13.02 8.48 2.74
C TRP A 133 -13.16 8.74 4.25
N PHE A 134 -12.06 9.11 4.91
CA PHE A 134 -12.05 9.41 6.34
C PHE A 134 -13.07 10.48 6.69
N VAL A 135 -13.08 11.62 5.98
CA VAL A 135 -14.02 12.73 6.23
C VAL A 135 -15.47 12.26 6.10
N VAL A 136 -15.77 11.49 5.03
CA VAL A 136 -17.14 11.02 4.77
C VAL A 136 -17.61 10.02 5.85
N VAL A 137 -16.79 9.04 6.20
CA VAL A 137 -17.16 8.02 7.19
C VAL A 137 -17.17 8.60 8.60
N TYR A 138 -16.18 9.42 8.95
CA TYR A 138 -16.09 10.05 10.26
C TYR A 138 -17.28 11.01 10.51
N ALA A 139 -17.71 11.76 9.49
CA ALA A 139 -18.88 12.63 9.59
C ALA A 139 -20.17 11.84 9.87
N ARG A 140 -20.28 10.60 9.40
CA ARG A 140 -21.45 9.74 9.63
C ARG A 140 -21.45 9.07 11.00
N THR A 141 -20.28 8.83 11.60
CA THR A 141 -20.15 8.04 12.82
C THR A 141 -19.93 8.88 14.08
N THR A 142 -19.20 9.99 13.95
CA THR A 142 -18.73 10.77 15.10
C THR A 142 -19.18 12.24 15.02
N GLY A 143 -19.27 12.79 13.81
CA GLY A 143 -19.66 14.17 13.56
C GLY A 143 -18.82 14.85 12.48
N PRO A 144 -19.24 16.00 11.98
CA PRO A 144 -18.56 16.70 10.89
C PRO A 144 -17.15 17.13 11.30
N VAL A 145 -16.18 16.88 10.43
CA VAL A 145 -14.78 17.29 10.61
C VAL A 145 -14.36 18.22 9.46
N GLY A 146 -13.70 19.32 9.79
CA GLY A 146 -13.17 20.25 8.79
C GLY A 146 -12.00 19.64 8.02
N LEU A 147 -11.85 20.02 6.75
CA LEU A 147 -10.78 19.49 5.87
C LEU A 147 -9.38 19.70 6.47
N TRP A 148 -9.10 20.89 7.01
CA TRP A 148 -7.80 21.19 7.62
C TRP A 148 -7.51 20.33 8.84
N THR A 149 -8.52 20.06 9.66
CA THR A 149 -8.40 19.16 10.82
C THR A 149 -8.12 17.74 10.34
N ALA A 150 -8.85 17.26 9.33
CA ALA A 150 -8.62 15.94 8.75
C ALA A 150 -7.20 15.81 8.15
N LEU A 151 -6.71 16.81 7.43
CA LEU A 151 -5.33 16.83 6.92
C LEU A 151 -4.29 16.83 8.05
N GLY A 152 -4.56 17.56 9.14
CA GLY A 152 -3.70 17.58 10.33
C GLY A 152 -3.61 16.23 11.04
N TRP A 153 -4.67 15.42 11.00
CA TRP A 153 -4.71 14.09 11.61
C TRP A 153 -4.22 12.99 10.69
N CYS A 154 -4.50 13.10 9.39
CA CYS A 154 -4.38 11.98 8.45
C CYS A 154 -3.22 12.11 7.46
N VAL A 155 -2.65 13.32 7.26
CA VAL A 155 -1.63 13.56 6.23
C VAL A 155 -0.36 14.17 6.81
N PHE A 156 -0.46 15.34 7.43
CA PHE A 156 0.73 16.10 7.82
C PHE A 156 1.73 15.34 8.70
N PRO A 157 1.31 14.55 9.72
CA PRO A 157 2.24 13.80 10.55
C PRO A 157 2.96 12.67 9.80
N TYR A 158 2.37 12.22 8.67
CA TYR A 158 2.84 11.05 7.93
C TYR A 158 3.82 11.40 6.80
N ILE A 159 3.87 12.66 6.34
CA ILE A 159 4.68 13.09 5.19
C ILE A 159 6.15 12.69 5.39
N ILE A 160 6.77 13.13 6.49
CA ILE A 160 8.20 12.87 6.72
C ILE A 160 8.48 11.36 6.86
N PRO A 161 7.77 10.62 7.72
CA PRO A 161 7.96 9.18 7.82
C PRO A 161 7.70 8.42 6.51
N ASP A 162 6.70 8.80 5.73
CA ASP A 162 6.42 8.11 4.46
C ASP A 162 7.49 8.40 3.40
N LEU A 163 8.10 9.57 3.39
CA LEU A 163 9.29 9.84 2.56
C LEU A 163 10.48 8.95 2.96
N VAL A 164 10.70 8.74 4.25
CA VAL A 164 11.71 7.79 4.75
C VAL A 164 11.40 6.37 4.29
N LYS A 165 10.12 5.94 4.38
CA LYS A 165 9.69 4.62 3.89
C LYS A 165 9.92 4.45 2.38
N ILE A 166 9.67 5.48 1.58
CA ILE A 166 9.98 5.49 0.15
C ILE A 166 11.47 5.29 -0.07
N ALA A 167 12.32 6.04 0.63
CA ALA A 167 13.77 5.92 0.51
C ALA A 167 14.26 4.50 0.87
N LEU A 168 13.76 3.93 1.96
CA LEU A 168 14.06 2.56 2.38
C LEU A 168 13.57 1.54 1.35
N ALA A 169 12.35 1.70 0.83
CA ALA A 169 11.79 0.82 -0.20
C ALA A 169 12.64 0.84 -1.49
N LEU A 170 13.13 2.00 -1.89
CA LEU A 170 14.02 2.15 -3.06
C LEU A 170 15.37 1.44 -2.87
N VAL A 171 15.95 1.52 -1.69
CA VAL A 171 17.22 0.81 -1.38
C VAL A 171 17.01 -0.70 -1.38
N LEU A 172 15.97 -1.17 -0.67
CA LEU A 172 15.69 -2.59 -0.56
C LEU A 172 15.25 -3.21 -1.88
N GLN A 173 14.42 -2.53 -2.67
CA GLN A 173 14.00 -3.06 -3.97
C GLN A 173 15.17 -3.32 -4.92
N LYS A 174 16.20 -2.44 -4.92
CA LYS A 174 17.40 -2.65 -5.75
C LYS A 174 18.15 -3.92 -5.35
N ARG A 175 18.30 -4.16 -4.04
CA ARG A 175 18.99 -5.34 -3.51
C ARG A 175 18.18 -6.61 -3.72
N LEU A 176 16.87 -6.59 -3.44
CA LEU A 176 16.01 -7.75 -3.56
C LEU A 176 15.78 -8.15 -5.03
N LYS A 177 15.65 -7.20 -5.96
CA LYS A 177 15.54 -7.51 -7.39
C LYS A 177 16.74 -8.27 -7.93
N ALA A 178 17.94 -8.04 -7.40
CA ALA A 178 19.13 -8.77 -7.79
C ALA A 178 19.09 -10.23 -7.33
N ALA A 179 18.43 -10.50 -6.20
CA ALA A 179 18.32 -11.84 -5.61
C ALA A 179 17.12 -12.64 -6.14
N ILE A 180 16.02 -11.95 -6.51
CA ILE A 180 14.77 -12.58 -6.95
C ILE A 180 14.78 -12.73 -8.48
N ARG A 181 14.79 -13.97 -8.95
CA ARG A 181 14.60 -14.31 -10.38
C ARG A 181 13.11 -14.56 -10.60
N LEU A 182 12.41 -13.56 -11.14
CA LEU A 182 11.02 -13.71 -11.57
C LEU A 182 10.97 -14.37 -12.94
N ALA A 183 9.95 -15.21 -13.16
CA ALA A 183 9.71 -15.87 -14.45
C ALA A 183 9.08 -14.89 -15.45
#